data_77b56cd75ff22aed81ea983fcf1fbf09
#
_entry.id   77b56cd75ff22aed81ea983fcf1fbf09
#
_cell.length_a   1.000
_cell.length_b   1.000
_cell.length_c   1.000
_cell.angle_alpha   90.00
_cell.angle_beta   90.00
_cell.angle_gamma   90.00
#
_symmetry.space_group_name_H-M   'P 1'
#
loop_
_entity.id
_entity.type
_entity.pdbx_description
1 polymer ?
#
loop_
_entity_poly.entity_id
_entity_poly.type
_entity_poly.pdbx_seq_one_letter_code
_entity_poly.pdbx_strand_id
1 'polypeptide(L)'
;MILQIISYLCRMLLSVIIPVYRVEHTLQRCVESVLSQGVDDMEVILVDDGSPDNCPVLCDGWAEKDARVKVIHKDNGGLSDARNAGIEMATGDYLTFVDSDDYVKDDTYPALLQIMAEHPDYDLLEYPIVNRLSLEDRTYQQTQEYWLDTKAYLHTYAWNKIYRRHLFDDIRFPVGKIFEDVYTFPQLLRAATTIATTQIGGYHYCPNPQSITAQADGAALSMLLDAHLQNGMPMDDIYYLHLANIQSDVWERTGQPIRLAARQVDIAHFHGKDKLKAIILNTLGIKKLCQTNKLIHLLKKPSRW
;
A
#
# COMPACT_ATOMS: atom_id res chain seq x y z
N MET A 1 14.10 38.73 6.87
CA MET A 1 14.26 37.78 5.76
C MET A 1 14.46 36.35 6.27
N ILE A 2 15.42 36.04 7.13
CA ILE A 2 15.58 34.71 7.74
C ILE A 2 14.39 34.33 8.67
N LEU A 3 13.86 35.26 9.45
CA LEU A 3 12.67 35.09 10.30
C LEU A 3 11.36 34.95 9.50
N GLN A 4 11.28 35.48 8.28
CA GLN A 4 10.15 35.25 7.37
C GLN A 4 10.24 33.91 6.64
N ILE A 5 11.45 33.39 6.41
CA ILE A 5 11.69 32.05 5.89
C ILE A 5 11.33 30.98 6.96
N ILE A 6 11.63 31.28 8.23
CA ILE A 6 11.22 30.44 9.38
C ILE A 6 9.69 30.50 9.61
N SER A 7 9.04 31.62 9.32
CA SER A 7 7.57 31.77 9.37
C SER A 7 6.86 31.18 8.13
N TYR A 8 7.58 30.94 7.03
CA TYR A 8 7.14 30.27 5.81
C TYR A 8 7.52 28.77 5.77
N LEU A 9 8.11 28.26 6.83
CA LEU A 9 7.90 26.88 7.28
C LEU A 9 6.42 26.79 7.73
N CYS A 10 5.57 27.13 6.78
CA CYS A 10 4.13 27.12 6.86
C CYS A 10 3.75 25.80 7.53
N ARG A 11 3.02 25.86 8.62
CA ARG A 11 2.29 24.78 9.23
C ARG A 11 1.90 23.76 8.17
N MET A 12 2.78 22.79 7.91
CA MET A 12 2.48 21.68 7.03
C MET A 12 1.73 20.66 7.86
N LEU A 13 0.42 20.77 7.85
CA LEU A 13 -0.43 19.87 8.61
C LEU A 13 -0.42 18.50 7.95
N LEU A 14 -0.02 17.49 8.71
CA LEU A 14 -0.11 16.07 8.32
C LEU A 14 -1.38 15.45 8.87
N SER A 15 -2.23 14.90 8.01
CA SER A 15 -3.35 14.05 8.40
C SER A 15 -2.94 12.58 8.34
N VAL A 16 -2.93 11.92 9.49
CA VAL A 16 -2.68 10.48 9.60
C VAL A 16 -4.00 9.75 9.76
N ILE A 17 -4.37 8.94 8.78
CA ILE A 17 -5.65 8.21 8.75
C ILE A 17 -5.41 6.76 9.19
N ILE A 18 -6.10 6.33 10.23
CA ILE A 18 -5.99 5.00 10.84
C ILE A 18 -7.36 4.31 10.82
N PRO A 19 -7.62 3.41 9.86
CA PRO A 19 -8.81 2.56 9.89
C PRO A 19 -8.76 1.59 11.07
N VAL A 20 -9.87 1.45 11.78
CA VAL A 20 -9.95 0.64 13.00
C VAL A 20 -11.08 -0.38 12.87
N TYR A 21 -10.76 -1.68 12.93
CA TYR A 21 -11.76 -2.75 12.97
C TYR A 21 -11.18 -4.02 13.60
N ARG A 22 -11.69 -4.44 14.79
CA ARG A 22 -11.26 -5.65 15.52
C ARG A 22 -9.77 -5.68 15.85
N VAL A 23 -9.22 -4.59 16.35
CA VAL A 23 -7.78 -4.40 16.63
C VAL A 23 -7.51 -3.90 18.05
N GLU A 24 -8.38 -4.20 19.01
CA GLU A 24 -8.26 -3.70 20.39
C GLU A 24 -6.89 -3.99 21.04
N HIS A 25 -6.19 -5.06 20.61
CA HIS A 25 -4.89 -5.44 21.17
C HIS A 25 -3.69 -4.72 20.53
N THR A 26 -3.86 -4.10 19.36
CA THR A 26 -2.77 -3.44 18.63
C THR A 26 -2.95 -1.94 18.51
N LEU A 27 -4.18 -1.45 18.60
CA LEU A 27 -4.54 -0.05 18.38
C LEU A 27 -3.74 0.91 19.28
N GLN A 28 -3.52 0.56 20.56
CA GLN A 28 -2.74 1.40 21.46
C GLN A 28 -1.32 1.64 20.92
N ARG A 29 -0.60 0.56 20.57
CA ARG A 29 0.76 0.65 20.03
C ARG A 29 0.79 1.47 18.73
N CYS A 30 -0.18 1.26 17.84
CA CYS A 30 -0.28 1.98 16.59
C CYS A 30 -0.40 3.49 16.84
N VAL A 31 -1.38 3.92 17.62
CA VAL A 31 -1.65 5.33 17.91
C VAL A 31 -0.48 5.98 18.68
N GLU A 32 0.08 5.30 19.67
CA GLU A 32 1.27 5.79 20.41
C GLU A 32 2.45 6.02 19.46
N SER A 33 2.72 5.12 18.52
CA SER A 33 3.81 5.26 17.56
C SER A 33 3.66 6.47 16.64
N VAL A 34 2.43 6.86 16.34
CA VAL A 34 2.12 8.05 15.52
C VAL A 34 2.22 9.33 16.36
N LEU A 35 1.61 9.35 17.54
CA LEU A 35 1.58 10.55 18.40
C LEU A 35 2.94 10.91 18.98
N SER A 36 3.84 9.91 19.17
CA SER A 36 5.19 10.10 19.69
C SER A 36 6.21 10.61 18.65
N GLN A 37 5.81 10.85 17.40
CA GLN A 37 6.70 11.32 16.34
C GLN A 37 7.25 12.76 16.54
N GLY A 38 6.78 13.50 17.55
CA GLY A 38 7.25 14.88 17.81
C GLY A 38 6.82 15.89 16.74
N VAL A 39 5.70 15.63 16.05
CA VAL A 39 5.09 16.55 15.08
C VAL A 39 3.90 17.24 15.74
N ASP A 40 4.00 18.56 15.94
CA ASP A 40 2.92 19.34 16.55
C ASP A 40 1.78 19.63 15.57
N ASP A 41 2.12 19.98 14.32
CA ASP A 41 1.16 20.22 13.26
C ASP A 41 0.73 18.90 12.59
N MET A 42 0.03 18.07 13.34
CA MET A 42 -0.50 16.78 12.91
C MET A 42 -1.91 16.56 13.46
N GLU A 43 -2.78 15.96 12.65
CA GLU A 43 -4.04 15.37 13.11
C GLU A 43 -4.02 13.87 12.87
N VAL A 44 -4.58 13.12 13.81
CA VAL A 44 -4.73 11.67 13.72
C VAL A 44 -6.21 11.34 13.65
N ILE A 45 -6.65 10.75 12.56
CA ILE A 45 -8.06 10.44 12.31
C ILE A 45 -8.27 8.93 12.49
N LEU A 46 -8.82 8.55 13.63
CA LEU A 46 -9.22 7.18 13.93
C LEU A 46 -10.60 6.94 13.31
N VAL A 47 -10.70 6.01 12.38
CA VAL A 47 -11.98 5.67 11.75
C VAL A 47 -12.42 4.28 12.22
N ASP A 48 -13.25 4.26 13.25
CA ASP A 48 -13.87 3.03 13.73
C ASP A 48 -14.98 2.59 12.76
N ASP A 49 -14.69 1.53 12.03
CA ASP A 49 -15.57 0.96 11.01
C ASP A 49 -16.57 -0.05 11.61
N GLY A 50 -17.23 0.35 12.67
CA GLY A 50 -18.24 -0.45 13.37
C GLY A 50 -17.63 -1.67 14.05
N SER A 51 -16.52 -1.50 14.77
CA SER A 51 -15.85 -2.57 15.51
C SER A 51 -16.78 -3.14 16.60
N PRO A 52 -16.92 -4.48 16.66
CA PRO A 52 -17.74 -5.14 17.68
C PRO A 52 -17.00 -5.40 19.01
N ASP A 53 -15.70 -5.11 19.05
CA ASP A 53 -14.81 -5.24 20.21
C ASP A 53 -14.71 -3.92 21.00
N ASN A 54 -13.64 -3.74 21.79
CA ASN A 54 -13.45 -2.54 22.61
C ASN A 54 -12.86 -1.34 21.85
N CYS A 55 -12.64 -1.45 20.53
CA CYS A 55 -12.06 -0.37 19.72
C CYS A 55 -12.80 0.97 19.82
N PRO A 56 -14.16 1.05 19.80
CA PRO A 56 -14.86 2.34 19.92
C PRO A 56 -14.47 3.11 21.18
N VAL A 57 -14.45 2.42 22.34
CA VAL A 57 -14.07 3.02 23.63
C VAL A 57 -12.61 3.45 23.65
N LEU A 58 -11.73 2.67 23.02
CA LEU A 58 -10.30 3.02 22.91
C LEU A 58 -10.10 4.26 22.02
N CYS A 59 -10.83 4.39 20.92
CA CYS A 59 -10.77 5.57 20.06
C CYS A 59 -11.20 6.83 20.81
N ASP A 60 -12.33 6.80 21.50
CA ASP A 60 -12.82 7.92 22.32
C ASP A 60 -11.80 8.30 23.41
N GLY A 61 -11.26 7.29 24.09
CA GLY A 61 -10.23 7.52 25.10
C GLY A 61 -8.96 8.18 24.56
N TRP A 62 -8.62 7.98 23.29
CA TRP A 62 -7.52 8.69 22.63
C TRP A 62 -7.88 10.14 22.32
N ALA A 63 -9.09 10.40 21.82
CA ALA A 63 -9.54 11.79 21.56
C ALA A 63 -9.64 12.63 22.84
N GLU A 64 -9.95 12.00 24.00
CA GLU A 64 -9.93 12.67 25.29
C GLU A 64 -8.50 12.98 25.79
N LYS A 65 -7.52 12.15 25.44
CA LYS A 65 -6.12 12.28 25.89
C LYS A 65 -5.28 13.24 25.06
N ASP A 66 -5.52 13.33 23.75
CA ASP A 66 -4.71 14.12 22.84
C ASP A 66 -5.60 14.87 21.83
N ALA A 67 -5.53 16.20 21.90
CA ALA A 67 -6.35 17.09 21.06
C ALA A 67 -6.07 16.97 19.54
N ARG A 68 -4.98 16.30 19.13
CA ARG A 68 -4.69 16.00 17.73
C ARG A 68 -5.52 14.84 17.20
N VAL A 69 -6.12 14.03 18.09
CA VAL A 69 -6.91 12.84 17.70
C VAL A 69 -8.36 13.23 17.44
N LYS A 70 -8.85 12.83 16.30
CA LYS A 70 -10.25 12.91 15.88
C LYS A 70 -10.80 11.51 15.65
N VAL A 71 -12.06 11.28 15.95
CA VAL A 71 -12.70 9.96 15.80
C VAL A 71 -13.90 10.06 14.87
N ILE A 72 -14.03 9.07 14.01
CA ILE A 72 -15.24 8.80 13.23
C ILE A 72 -15.74 7.42 13.64
N HIS A 73 -16.96 7.33 14.13
CA HIS A 73 -17.69 6.06 14.27
C HIS A 73 -18.66 5.92 13.12
N LYS A 74 -18.63 4.78 12.43
CA LYS A 74 -19.51 4.51 11.31
C LYS A 74 -19.95 3.04 11.27
N ASP A 75 -21.00 2.74 10.54
CA ASP A 75 -21.35 1.36 10.24
C ASP A 75 -20.27 0.70 9.40
N ASN A 76 -20.05 -0.60 9.60
CA ASN A 76 -18.99 -1.33 8.90
C ASN A 76 -19.20 -1.30 7.37
N GLY A 77 -18.29 -0.67 6.66
CA GLY A 77 -18.23 -0.56 5.21
C GLY A 77 -16.94 -1.16 4.61
N GLY A 78 -16.02 -1.63 5.46
CA GLY A 78 -14.73 -2.20 5.09
C GLY A 78 -13.62 -1.17 4.95
N LEU A 79 -12.39 -1.67 4.76
CA LEU A 79 -11.16 -0.88 4.78
C LEU A 79 -11.17 0.33 3.83
N SER A 80 -11.63 0.14 2.58
CA SER A 80 -11.75 1.23 1.61
C SER A 80 -12.66 2.35 2.08
N ASP A 81 -13.81 1.99 2.64
CA ASP A 81 -14.81 2.94 3.11
C ASP A 81 -14.32 3.70 4.34
N ALA A 82 -13.63 3.02 5.25
CA ALA A 82 -12.98 3.65 6.40
C ALA A 82 -11.89 4.64 5.97
N ARG A 83 -10.99 4.26 5.04
CA ARG A 83 -9.99 5.19 4.51
C ARG A 83 -10.62 6.39 3.82
N ASN A 84 -11.67 6.18 3.03
CA ASN A 84 -12.39 7.27 2.35
C ASN A 84 -13.03 8.25 3.35
N ALA A 85 -13.66 7.75 4.41
CA ALA A 85 -14.21 8.61 5.47
C ALA A 85 -13.11 9.44 6.16
N GLY A 86 -11.92 8.85 6.38
CA GLY A 86 -10.77 9.57 6.89
C GLY A 86 -10.26 10.65 5.94
N ILE A 87 -10.20 10.37 4.63
CA ILE A 87 -9.82 11.35 3.59
C ILE A 87 -10.79 12.55 3.60
N GLU A 88 -12.08 12.31 3.74
CA GLU A 88 -13.10 13.37 3.76
C GLU A 88 -12.99 14.28 4.98
N MET A 89 -12.57 13.74 6.14
CA MET A 89 -12.35 14.51 7.36
C MET A 89 -11.00 15.25 7.36
N ALA A 90 -10.03 14.76 6.59
CA ALA A 90 -8.65 15.26 6.59
C ALA A 90 -8.56 16.72 6.13
N THR A 91 -7.88 17.54 6.92
CA THR A 91 -7.66 18.97 6.64
C THR A 91 -6.21 19.31 6.32
N GLY A 92 -5.30 18.35 6.49
CA GLY A 92 -3.87 18.53 6.28
C GLY A 92 -3.47 18.78 4.83
N ASP A 93 -2.31 19.40 4.65
CA ASP A 93 -1.69 19.57 3.33
C ASP A 93 -1.18 18.26 2.78
N TYR A 94 -0.84 17.35 3.69
CA TYR A 94 -0.35 16.01 3.41
C TYR A 94 -1.20 14.96 4.09
N LEU A 95 -1.35 13.81 3.44
CA LEU A 95 -2.00 12.61 3.96
C LEU A 95 -1.01 11.47 4.07
N THR A 96 -1.20 10.63 5.08
CA THR A 96 -0.62 9.29 5.17
C THR A 96 -1.61 8.34 5.83
N PHE A 97 -1.40 7.06 5.66
CA PHE A 97 -2.24 6.01 6.25
C PHE A 97 -1.39 5.14 7.17
N VAL A 98 -2.00 4.58 8.19
CA VAL A 98 -1.38 3.56 9.04
C VAL A 98 -2.41 2.48 9.31
N ASP A 99 -2.10 1.23 9.00
CA ASP A 99 -2.97 0.11 9.36
C ASP A 99 -2.86 -0.13 10.88
N SER A 100 -3.98 -0.32 11.56
CA SER A 100 -4.07 -0.29 13.02
C SER A 100 -3.45 -1.50 13.74
N ASP A 101 -2.99 -2.51 13.00
CA ASP A 101 -2.18 -3.62 13.50
C ASP A 101 -0.66 -3.41 13.33
N ASP A 102 -0.25 -2.32 12.68
CA ASP A 102 1.13 -1.91 12.40
C ASP A 102 1.60 -0.76 13.30
N TYR A 103 2.81 -0.24 13.07
CA TYR A 103 3.33 0.95 13.74
C TYR A 103 4.43 1.65 12.93
N VAL A 104 4.68 2.92 13.24
CA VAL A 104 5.68 3.78 12.58
C VAL A 104 6.96 3.78 13.42
N LYS A 105 8.12 3.70 12.76
CA LYS A 105 9.42 3.83 13.42
C LYS A 105 9.60 5.26 13.94
N ASP A 106 10.28 5.41 15.08
CA ASP A 106 10.58 6.71 15.67
C ASP A 106 11.27 7.66 14.68
N ASP A 107 11.03 8.96 14.83
CA ASP A 107 11.59 10.04 14.02
C ASP A 107 11.31 9.95 12.51
N THR A 108 10.30 9.16 12.10
CA THR A 108 9.96 8.99 10.68
C THR A 108 9.27 10.23 10.13
N TYR A 109 8.17 10.68 10.73
CA TYR A 109 7.38 11.78 10.17
C TYR A 109 8.10 13.13 10.18
N PRO A 110 8.83 13.53 11.24
CA PRO A 110 9.59 14.79 11.20
C PRO A 110 10.59 14.84 10.04
N ALA A 111 11.32 13.74 9.81
CA ALA A 111 12.30 13.65 8.74
C ALA A 111 11.64 13.66 7.34
N LEU A 112 10.52 12.96 7.16
CA LEU A 112 9.78 12.96 5.89
C LEU A 112 9.16 14.32 5.58
N LEU A 113 8.59 15.00 6.58
CA LEU A 113 8.02 16.33 6.42
C LEU A 113 9.10 17.37 6.12
N GLN A 114 10.30 17.22 6.67
CA GLN A 114 11.43 18.05 6.30
C GLN A 114 11.78 17.90 4.82
N ILE A 115 11.85 16.68 4.29
CA ILE A 115 12.06 16.41 2.85
C ILE A 115 10.96 17.06 2.01
N MET A 116 9.69 16.91 2.41
CA MET A 116 8.55 17.52 1.69
C MET A 116 8.59 19.05 1.72
N ALA A 117 9.13 19.66 2.79
CA ALA A 117 9.34 21.10 2.90
C ALA A 117 10.46 21.62 2.00
N GLU A 118 11.55 20.86 1.92
CA GLU A 118 12.70 21.18 1.08
C GLU A 118 12.39 21.01 -0.42
N HIS A 119 11.41 20.14 -0.73
CA HIS A 119 10.97 19.81 -2.08
C HIS A 119 9.46 20.06 -2.27
N PRO A 120 9.03 21.32 -2.39
CA PRO A 120 7.62 21.67 -2.50
C PRO A 120 6.96 21.20 -3.81
N ASP A 121 7.71 20.66 -4.73
CA ASP A 121 7.24 20.04 -5.98
C ASP A 121 6.93 18.52 -5.84
N TYR A 122 7.29 17.89 -4.72
CA TYR A 122 6.97 16.48 -4.51
C TYR A 122 5.47 16.30 -4.20
N ASP A 123 4.80 15.49 -5.00
CA ASP A 123 3.40 15.10 -4.79
C ASP A 123 3.28 13.85 -3.92
N LEU A 124 4.28 12.96 -4.02
CA LEU A 124 4.33 11.70 -3.31
C LEU A 124 5.78 11.40 -2.88
N LEU A 125 5.95 11.03 -1.61
CA LEU A 125 7.22 10.54 -1.07
C LEU A 125 7.01 9.14 -0.49
N GLU A 126 7.70 8.13 -1.04
CA GLU A 126 7.69 6.77 -0.53
C GLU A 126 8.90 6.52 0.36
N TYR A 127 8.67 5.83 1.49
CA TYR A 127 9.71 5.52 2.48
C TYR A 127 9.78 4.02 2.82
N PRO A 128 10.88 3.54 3.43
CA PRO A 128 11.16 2.12 3.62
C PRO A 128 10.14 1.39 4.50
N ILE A 129 10.03 0.08 4.24
CA ILE A 129 9.37 -0.88 5.13
C ILE A 129 10.46 -1.67 5.83
N VAL A 130 10.51 -1.59 7.15
CA VAL A 130 11.58 -2.21 7.95
C VAL A 130 11.67 -3.71 7.64
N ASN A 131 12.86 -4.17 7.29
CA ASN A 131 13.18 -5.55 6.91
C ASN A 131 12.42 -6.10 5.66
N ARG A 132 11.74 -5.25 4.87
CA ARG A 132 10.97 -5.70 3.69
C ARG A 132 11.25 -4.93 2.42
N LEU A 133 11.32 -3.60 2.50
CA LEU A 133 11.53 -2.72 1.36
C LEU A 133 12.61 -1.70 1.72
N SER A 134 13.72 -1.76 1.02
CA SER A 134 14.76 -0.71 1.04
C SER A 134 14.60 0.15 -0.19
N LEU A 135 14.71 1.46 -0.03
CA LEU A 135 14.62 2.45 -1.11
C LEU A 135 15.89 3.29 -1.10
N GLU A 136 16.18 3.90 -2.24
CA GLU A 136 17.24 4.91 -2.41
C GLU A 136 16.62 6.29 -2.52
N ASP A 137 17.39 7.33 -2.20
CA ASP A 137 16.96 8.72 -2.40
C ASP A 137 16.95 9.02 -3.90
N ARG A 138 15.75 9.14 -4.47
CA ARG A 138 15.57 9.38 -5.90
C ARG A 138 14.30 10.16 -6.20
N THR A 139 14.35 11.02 -7.22
CA THR A 139 13.19 11.78 -7.73
C THR A 139 12.85 11.30 -9.13
N TYR A 140 11.55 11.15 -9.40
CA TYR A 140 10.99 10.71 -10.66
C TYR A 140 10.00 11.75 -11.18
N GLN A 141 10.24 12.22 -12.41
CA GLN A 141 9.32 13.10 -13.16
C GLN A 141 8.39 12.30 -14.08
N GLN A 142 8.66 11.01 -14.22
CA GLN A 142 7.88 10.10 -15.04
C GLN A 142 7.37 8.95 -14.16
N THR A 143 6.07 8.86 -14.01
CA THR A 143 5.38 7.82 -13.27
C THR A 143 5.75 6.41 -13.73
N GLN A 144 5.97 6.26 -15.05
CA GLN A 144 6.33 4.98 -15.65
C GLN A 144 7.71 4.50 -15.21
N GLU A 145 8.66 5.43 -15.08
CA GLU A 145 10.01 5.14 -14.59
C GLU A 145 9.96 4.69 -13.13
N TYR A 146 9.28 5.46 -12.26
CA TYR A 146 9.06 5.05 -10.87
C TYR A 146 8.42 3.65 -10.77
N TRP A 147 7.34 3.41 -11.55
CA TRP A 147 6.59 2.16 -11.52
C TRP A 147 7.43 0.93 -11.84
N LEU A 148 8.29 1.00 -12.85
CA LEU A 148 9.11 -0.11 -13.30
C LEU A 148 10.42 -0.24 -12.52
N ASP A 149 11.13 0.86 -12.26
CA ASP A 149 12.43 0.85 -11.59
C ASP A 149 12.33 0.38 -10.14
N THR A 150 11.36 0.91 -9.41
CA THR A 150 11.13 0.50 -8.02
C THR A 150 10.34 -0.80 -7.92
N LYS A 151 9.74 -1.27 -9.03
CA LYS A 151 8.74 -2.35 -9.06
C LYS A 151 7.54 -2.03 -8.16
N ALA A 152 7.06 -0.80 -8.23
CA ALA A 152 5.98 -0.28 -7.37
C ALA A 152 4.71 -1.16 -7.39
N TYR A 153 4.52 -1.96 -8.44
CA TYR A 153 3.46 -2.97 -8.52
C TYR A 153 3.54 -4.07 -7.44
N LEU A 154 4.66 -4.21 -6.74
CA LEU A 154 4.84 -5.12 -5.60
C LEU A 154 4.57 -4.48 -4.24
N HIS A 155 4.52 -3.12 -4.18
CA HIS A 155 4.36 -2.35 -2.95
C HIS A 155 3.43 -1.15 -3.14
N THR A 156 2.27 -1.39 -3.74
CA THR A 156 1.20 -0.39 -3.92
C THR A 156 0.57 0.11 -2.62
N TYR A 157 1.06 -0.32 -1.48
CA TYR A 157 0.53 -0.03 -0.15
C TYR A 157 0.28 1.46 0.08
N ALA A 158 -0.85 1.81 0.71
CA ALA A 158 -1.18 3.19 1.05
C ALA A 158 -0.28 3.76 2.16
N TRP A 159 0.20 2.92 3.07
CA TRP A 159 0.71 3.31 4.39
C TRP A 159 2.21 3.67 4.46
N ASN A 160 3.04 3.33 3.49
CA ASN A 160 4.47 3.74 3.47
C ASN A 160 4.74 4.93 2.55
N LYS A 161 3.81 5.87 2.52
CA LYS A 161 3.87 7.03 1.63
C LYS A 161 3.29 8.29 2.29
N ILE A 162 3.90 9.44 1.98
CA ILE A 162 3.33 10.76 2.25
C ILE A 162 2.78 11.29 0.92
N TYR A 163 1.53 11.68 0.92
CA TYR A 163 0.81 12.16 -0.26
C TYR A 163 0.47 13.64 -0.09
N ARG A 164 0.60 14.46 -1.13
CA ARG A 164 -0.12 15.73 -1.15
C ARG A 164 -1.62 15.46 -1.20
N ARG A 165 -2.37 16.19 -0.37
CA ARG A 165 -3.83 15.97 -0.22
C ARG A 165 -4.59 16.08 -1.55
N HIS A 166 -4.18 17.00 -2.46
CA HIS A 166 -4.85 17.20 -3.74
C HIS A 166 -4.90 15.93 -4.62
N LEU A 167 -3.99 14.97 -4.41
CA LEU A 167 -4.04 13.69 -5.11
C LEU A 167 -5.33 12.91 -4.84
N PHE A 168 -6.00 13.23 -3.74
CA PHE A 168 -7.26 12.59 -3.34
C PHE A 168 -8.49 13.46 -3.62
N ASP A 169 -8.40 14.57 -4.38
CA ASP A 169 -9.57 15.41 -4.66
C ASP A 169 -10.68 14.61 -5.37
N ASP A 170 -10.33 13.81 -6.39
CA ASP A 170 -11.27 12.99 -7.16
C ASP A 170 -10.99 11.48 -7.06
N ILE A 171 -9.98 11.05 -6.30
CA ILE A 171 -9.57 9.65 -6.20
C ILE A 171 -9.97 9.09 -4.84
N ARG A 172 -10.63 7.93 -4.84
CA ARG A 172 -11.05 7.20 -3.64
C ARG A 172 -10.71 5.72 -3.75
N PHE A 173 -10.56 5.07 -2.61
CA PHE A 173 -10.43 3.62 -2.55
C PHE A 173 -11.74 2.96 -2.94
N PRO A 174 -11.74 1.92 -3.81
CA PRO A 174 -12.95 1.27 -4.28
C PRO A 174 -13.58 0.42 -3.18
N VAL A 175 -14.76 0.81 -2.72
CA VAL A 175 -15.52 0.08 -1.69
C VAL A 175 -15.89 -1.31 -2.19
N GLY A 176 -15.79 -2.32 -1.31
CA GLY A 176 -16.11 -3.72 -1.61
C GLY A 176 -15.05 -4.46 -2.43
N LYS A 177 -13.88 -3.85 -2.66
CA LYS A 177 -12.73 -4.53 -3.28
C LYS A 177 -11.69 -4.92 -2.23
N ILE A 178 -11.09 -6.09 -2.42
CA ILE A 178 -9.86 -6.50 -1.73
C ILE A 178 -8.69 -6.10 -2.64
N PHE A 179 -7.53 -5.77 -2.05
CA PHE A 179 -6.38 -5.20 -2.75
C PHE A 179 -6.70 -3.82 -3.37
N GLU A 180 -7.47 -3.02 -2.64
CA GLU A 180 -7.92 -1.68 -3.02
C GLU A 180 -6.76 -0.76 -3.40
N ASP A 181 -5.61 -0.94 -2.79
CA ASP A 181 -4.37 -0.20 -3.08
C ASP A 181 -3.91 -0.40 -4.53
N VAL A 182 -4.04 -1.64 -5.05
CA VAL A 182 -3.65 -1.97 -6.44
C VAL A 182 -4.55 -1.29 -7.46
N TYR A 183 -5.81 -1.00 -7.09
CA TYR A 183 -6.72 -0.20 -7.91
C TYR A 183 -6.46 1.30 -7.80
N THR A 184 -6.13 1.78 -6.60
CA THR A 184 -6.08 3.22 -6.29
C THR A 184 -4.72 3.81 -6.62
N PHE A 185 -3.64 3.15 -6.25
CA PHE A 185 -2.29 3.69 -6.39
C PHE A 185 -1.90 4.08 -7.82
N PRO A 186 -2.21 3.30 -8.88
CA PRO A 186 -1.97 3.73 -10.26
C PRO A 186 -2.73 5.00 -10.67
N GLN A 187 -3.86 5.30 -10.04
CA GLN A 187 -4.60 6.53 -10.28
C GLN A 187 -3.90 7.72 -9.63
N LEU A 188 -3.46 7.55 -8.37
CA LEU A 188 -2.67 8.56 -7.65
C LEU A 188 -1.35 8.87 -8.39
N LEU A 189 -0.68 7.84 -8.91
CA LEU A 189 0.53 8.02 -9.71
C LEU A 189 0.29 8.84 -10.98
N ARG A 190 -0.85 8.65 -11.66
CA ARG A 190 -1.20 9.45 -12.84
C ARG A 190 -1.56 10.90 -12.51
N ALA A 191 -2.07 11.15 -11.32
CA ALA A 191 -2.35 12.51 -10.83
C ALA A 191 -1.09 13.23 -10.31
N ALA A 192 -0.07 12.47 -9.88
CA ALA A 192 1.19 13.02 -9.42
C ALA A 192 2.07 13.52 -10.57
N THR A 193 2.74 14.63 -10.35
CA THR A 193 3.72 15.21 -11.27
C THR A 193 5.13 14.78 -10.89
N THR A 194 5.45 14.82 -9.59
CA THR A 194 6.77 14.47 -9.07
C THR A 194 6.63 13.44 -7.94
N ILE A 195 7.32 12.32 -8.10
CA ILE A 195 7.36 11.24 -7.13
C ILE A 195 8.78 11.11 -6.60
N ALA A 196 8.94 10.95 -5.30
CA ALA A 196 10.23 10.70 -4.70
C ALA A 196 10.23 9.43 -3.84
N THR A 197 11.40 8.85 -3.72
CA THR A 197 11.71 7.78 -2.77
C THR A 197 12.81 8.25 -1.84
N THR A 198 12.82 7.74 -0.61
CA THR A 198 13.88 8.01 0.36
C THR A 198 14.28 6.77 1.14
N GLN A 199 15.51 6.72 1.62
CA GLN A 199 15.99 5.70 2.57
C GLN A 199 15.69 6.06 4.04
N ILE A 200 15.13 7.24 4.29
CA ILE A 200 14.87 7.79 5.63
C ILE A 200 13.51 7.30 6.15
N GLY A 201 13.40 7.15 7.47
CA GLY A 201 12.18 6.72 8.13
C GLY A 201 11.99 5.20 8.13
N GLY A 202 10.77 4.77 8.40
CA GLY A 202 10.43 3.35 8.37
C GLY A 202 9.03 3.01 8.88
N TYR A 203 8.41 2.06 8.24
CA TYR A 203 7.13 1.48 8.61
C TYR A 203 7.34 0.04 9.09
N HIS A 204 6.79 -0.31 10.25
CA HIS A 204 6.83 -1.65 10.78
C HIS A 204 5.55 -2.41 10.45
N TYR A 205 5.64 -3.22 9.40
CA TYR A 205 4.57 -4.14 9.07
C TYR A 205 4.59 -5.36 9.99
N CYS A 206 3.48 -5.62 10.67
CA CYS A 206 3.31 -6.75 11.58
C CYS A 206 2.52 -7.88 10.88
N PRO A 207 3.15 -9.04 10.61
CA PRO A 207 2.44 -10.15 9.97
C PRO A 207 1.25 -10.61 10.80
N ASN A 208 0.05 -10.57 10.20
CA ASN A 208 -1.19 -11.02 10.82
C ASN A 208 -1.80 -12.17 10.00
N PRO A 209 -1.79 -13.42 10.52
CA PRO A 209 -2.39 -14.56 9.81
C PRO A 209 -3.90 -14.42 9.57
N GLN A 210 -4.56 -13.51 10.30
CA GLN A 210 -5.99 -13.22 10.16
C GLN A 210 -6.26 -12.04 9.22
N SER A 211 -5.23 -11.42 8.64
CA SER A 211 -5.39 -10.31 7.71
C SER A 211 -6.17 -10.74 6.45
N ILE A 212 -6.86 -9.79 5.84
CA ILE A 212 -7.63 -9.98 4.59
C ILE A 212 -6.74 -10.60 3.50
N THR A 213 -5.52 -10.14 3.36
CA THR A 213 -4.57 -10.62 2.36
C THR A 213 -4.03 -12.03 2.66
N ALA A 214 -3.81 -12.36 3.94
CA ALA A 214 -3.35 -13.70 4.35
C ALA A 214 -4.43 -14.76 4.12
N GLN A 215 -5.71 -14.38 4.20
CA GLN A 215 -6.87 -15.27 3.98
C GLN A 215 -7.40 -15.21 2.54
N ALA A 216 -6.69 -14.54 1.62
CA ALA A 216 -7.13 -14.38 0.24
C ALA A 216 -7.39 -15.73 -0.44
N ASP A 217 -8.62 -15.93 -0.87
CA ASP A 217 -9.06 -17.10 -1.63
C ASP A 217 -8.86 -16.90 -3.16
N GLY A 218 -9.39 -17.81 -3.95
CA GLY A 218 -9.31 -17.73 -5.40
C GLY A 218 -10.07 -16.52 -5.98
N ALA A 219 -11.17 -16.10 -5.36
CA ALA A 219 -11.93 -14.92 -5.80
C ALA A 219 -11.15 -13.63 -5.52
N ALA A 220 -10.53 -13.54 -4.34
CA ALA A 220 -9.64 -12.41 -3.98
C ALA A 220 -8.45 -12.30 -4.94
N LEU A 221 -7.79 -13.43 -5.27
CA LEU A 221 -6.69 -13.42 -6.25
C LEU A 221 -7.18 -13.04 -7.65
N SER A 222 -8.42 -13.39 -8.00
CA SER A 222 -9.03 -12.95 -9.26
C SER A 222 -9.21 -11.43 -9.28
N MET A 223 -9.63 -10.82 -8.16
CA MET A 223 -9.70 -9.34 -8.03
C MET A 223 -8.31 -8.70 -8.14
N LEU A 224 -7.28 -9.29 -7.52
CA LEU A 224 -5.90 -8.81 -7.64
C LEU A 224 -5.43 -8.81 -9.10
N LEU A 225 -5.68 -9.90 -9.82
CA LEU A 225 -5.34 -9.98 -11.24
C LEU A 225 -6.10 -8.92 -12.07
N ASP A 226 -7.39 -8.72 -11.79
CA ASP A 226 -8.19 -7.70 -12.45
C ASP A 226 -7.66 -6.30 -12.20
N ALA A 227 -7.28 -5.98 -10.96
CA ALA A 227 -6.67 -4.71 -10.62
C ALA A 227 -5.41 -4.43 -11.44
N HIS A 228 -4.52 -5.41 -11.55
CA HIS A 228 -3.32 -5.28 -12.37
C HIS A 228 -3.61 -5.18 -13.86
N LEU A 229 -4.56 -5.93 -14.39
CA LEU A 229 -4.89 -5.89 -15.83
C LEU A 229 -5.59 -4.59 -16.25
N GLN A 230 -6.27 -3.92 -15.32
CA GLN A 230 -7.04 -2.70 -15.57
C GLN A 230 -6.30 -1.40 -15.24
N ASN A 231 -5.12 -1.49 -14.59
CA ASN A 231 -4.45 -0.30 -14.06
C ASN A 231 -3.85 0.63 -15.13
N GLY A 232 -3.67 0.16 -16.37
CA GLY A 232 -3.14 0.96 -17.48
C GLY A 232 -1.68 1.38 -17.36
N MET A 233 -0.95 0.80 -16.39
CA MET A 233 0.47 1.08 -16.19
C MET A 233 1.35 0.27 -17.15
N PRO A 234 2.56 0.77 -17.48
CA PRO A 234 3.47 0.05 -18.35
C PRO A 234 3.88 -1.29 -17.75
N MET A 235 4.11 -2.26 -18.63
CA MET A 235 4.42 -3.64 -18.23
C MET A 235 5.70 -4.09 -18.93
N ASP A 236 6.79 -4.27 -18.19
CA ASP A 236 8.00 -4.94 -18.62
C ASP A 236 7.89 -6.47 -18.50
N ASP A 237 8.95 -7.18 -18.78
CA ASP A 237 8.96 -8.65 -18.73
C ASP A 237 8.91 -9.20 -17.30
N ILE A 238 9.48 -8.47 -16.34
CA ILE A 238 9.47 -8.87 -14.92
C ILE A 238 8.07 -8.73 -14.37
N TYR A 239 7.40 -7.61 -14.63
CA TYR A 239 6.02 -7.40 -14.23
C TYR A 239 5.07 -8.40 -14.92
N TYR A 240 5.28 -8.66 -16.24
CA TYR A 240 4.48 -9.67 -16.93
C TYR A 240 4.61 -11.07 -16.30
N LEU A 241 5.83 -11.51 -15.93
CA LEU A 241 6.02 -12.79 -15.25
C LEU A 241 5.37 -12.81 -13.85
N HIS A 242 5.39 -11.67 -13.14
CA HIS A 242 4.65 -11.52 -11.88
C HIS A 242 3.14 -11.77 -12.10
N LEU A 243 2.55 -11.14 -13.11
CA LEU A 243 1.14 -11.37 -13.45
C LEU A 243 0.86 -12.80 -13.91
N ALA A 244 1.77 -13.44 -14.62
CA ALA A 244 1.65 -14.83 -15.00
C ALA A 244 1.64 -15.76 -13.79
N ASN A 245 2.35 -15.42 -12.70
CA ASN A 245 2.27 -16.15 -11.44
C ASN A 245 0.89 -15.96 -10.78
N ILE A 246 0.38 -14.73 -10.66
CA ILE A 246 -0.97 -14.47 -10.12
C ILE A 246 -2.03 -15.20 -10.96
N GLN A 247 -1.95 -15.12 -12.28
CA GLN A 247 -2.86 -15.83 -13.19
C GLN A 247 -2.82 -17.35 -12.96
N SER A 248 -1.63 -17.88 -12.68
CA SER A 248 -1.45 -19.31 -12.39
C SER A 248 -2.17 -19.73 -11.10
N ASP A 249 -2.06 -18.91 -10.05
CA ASP A 249 -2.72 -19.16 -8.77
C ASP A 249 -4.25 -19.02 -8.90
N VAL A 250 -4.74 -18.04 -9.66
CA VAL A 250 -6.17 -17.89 -9.99
C VAL A 250 -6.67 -19.13 -10.72
N TRP A 251 -5.97 -19.57 -11.78
CA TRP A 251 -6.35 -20.73 -12.56
C TRP A 251 -6.37 -22.03 -11.72
N GLU A 252 -5.38 -22.20 -10.85
CA GLU A 252 -5.28 -23.38 -9.97
C GLU A 252 -6.44 -23.45 -8.97
N ARG A 253 -6.80 -22.31 -8.35
CA ARG A 253 -7.79 -22.26 -7.27
C ARG A 253 -9.23 -22.15 -7.75
N THR A 254 -9.48 -21.54 -8.92
CA THR A 254 -10.84 -21.25 -9.39
C THR A 254 -11.23 -22.00 -10.65
N GLY A 255 -10.26 -22.50 -11.43
CA GLY A 255 -10.51 -23.04 -12.77
C GLY A 255 -10.89 -21.97 -13.81
N GLN A 256 -10.88 -20.68 -13.46
CA GLN A 256 -11.21 -19.60 -14.40
C GLN A 256 -10.27 -19.57 -15.61
N PRO A 257 -10.74 -19.09 -16.77
CA PRO A 257 -9.92 -19.00 -17.97
C PRO A 257 -8.74 -18.03 -17.78
N ILE A 258 -7.71 -18.24 -18.59
CA ILE A 258 -6.56 -17.35 -18.64
C ILE A 258 -6.99 -16.02 -19.27
N ARG A 259 -6.72 -14.90 -18.57
CA ARG A 259 -7.06 -13.54 -18.97
C ARG A 259 -5.84 -12.74 -19.42
N LEU A 260 -4.65 -13.12 -18.92
CA LEU A 260 -3.40 -12.47 -19.31
C LEU A 260 -3.10 -12.78 -20.79
N ALA A 261 -2.93 -11.75 -21.61
CA ALA A 261 -2.60 -11.89 -23.02
C ALA A 261 -1.25 -12.61 -23.22
N ALA A 262 -1.14 -13.44 -24.22
CA ALA A 262 0.12 -14.12 -24.52
C ALA A 262 1.22 -13.13 -24.90
N ARG A 263 2.40 -13.29 -24.30
CA ARG A 263 3.58 -12.48 -24.56
C ARG A 263 4.82 -13.35 -24.38
N GLN A 264 5.82 -13.12 -25.21
CA GLN A 264 7.18 -13.63 -24.99
C GLN A 264 7.95 -12.63 -24.13
N VAL A 265 8.83 -13.14 -23.27
CA VAL A 265 9.67 -12.35 -22.37
C VAL A 265 11.13 -12.62 -22.65
N ASP A 266 12.00 -11.64 -22.47
CA ASP A 266 13.44 -11.85 -22.59
C ASP A 266 13.95 -12.65 -21.38
N ILE A 267 14.43 -13.87 -21.67
CA ILE A 267 14.92 -14.82 -20.66
C ILE A 267 16.16 -14.27 -19.93
N ALA A 268 16.88 -13.34 -20.51
CA ALA A 268 18.07 -12.73 -19.91
C ALA A 268 17.73 -11.94 -18.62
N HIS A 269 16.52 -11.42 -18.50
CA HIS A 269 16.06 -10.69 -17.32
C HIS A 269 15.83 -11.57 -16.08
N PHE A 270 15.88 -12.90 -16.22
CA PHE A 270 15.47 -13.83 -15.17
C PHE A 270 16.59 -14.76 -14.70
N HIS A 271 16.52 -15.16 -13.42
CA HIS A 271 17.44 -16.09 -12.79
C HIS A 271 16.68 -17.22 -12.07
N GLY A 272 17.36 -18.33 -11.83
CA GLY A 272 16.85 -19.44 -11.01
C GLY A 272 15.48 -19.96 -11.49
N LYS A 273 14.50 -20.00 -10.57
CA LYS A 273 13.15 -20.53 -10.85
C LYS A 273 12.38 -19.68 -11.85
N ASP A 274 12.57 -18.36 -11.82
CA ASP A 274 11.86 -17.45 -12.73
C ASP A 274 12.37 -17.57 -14.15
N LYS A 275 13.66 -17.87 -14.35
CA LYS A 275 14.20 -18.21 -15.66
C LYS A 275 13.55 -19.46 -16.25
N LEU A 276 13.35 -20.51 -15.43
CA LEU A 276 12.66 -21.73 -15.88
C LEU A 276 11.20 -21.43 -16.25
N LYS A 277 10.49 -20.63 -15.45
CA LYS A 277 9.13 -20.20 -15.77
C LYS A 277 9.05 -19.40 -17.07
N ALA A 278 10.00 -18.48 -17.30
CA ALA A 278 10.11 -17.70 -18.53
C ALA A 278 10.34 -18.62 -19.75
N ILE A 279 11.19 -19.63 -19.63
CA ILE A 279 11.41 -20.63 -20.69
C ILE A 279 10.10 -21.40 -21.00
N ILE A 280 9.40 -21.90 -19.97
CA ILE A 280 8.14 -22.61 -20.14
C ILE A 280 7.09 -21.69 -20.78
N LEU A 281 7.01 -20.45 -20.33
CA LEU A 281 6.10 -19.45 -20.86
C LEU A 281 6.34 -19.21 -22.35
N ASN A 282 7.60 -19.01 -22.75
CA ASN A 282 7.95 -18.73 -24.14
C ASN A 282 7.79 -19.92 -25.08
N THR A 283 8.05 -21.15 -24.59
CA THR A 283 8.06 -22.34 -25.44
C THR A 283 6.69 -23.05 -25.48
N LEU A 284 5.97 -23.07 -24.33
CA LEU A 284 4.75 -23.86 -24.17
C LEU A 284 3.51 -22.99 -23.87
N GLY A 285 3.73 -21.69 -23.65
CA GLY A 285 2.69 -20.73 -23.34
C GLY A 285 2.19 -20.77 -21.90
N ILE A 286 1.38 -19.78 -21.54
CA ILE A 286 0.90 -19.53 -20.17
C ILE A 286 0.04 -20.69 -19.62
N LYS A 287 -0.76 -21.37 -20.44
CA LYS A 287 -1.57 -22.49 -20.01
C LYS A 287 -0.72 -23.64 -19.49
N LYS A 288 0.39 -23.94 -20.15
CA LYS A 288 1.34 -24.96 -19.71
C LYS A 288 2.11 -24.51 -18.46
N LEU A 289 2.43 -23.23 -18.34
CA LEU A 289 3.01 -22.68 -17.11
C LEU A 289 2.08 -22.89 -15.92
N CYS A 290 0.79 -22.58 -16.03
CA CYS A 290 -0.22 -22.83 -14.99
C CYS A 290 -0.31 -24.33 -14.61
N GLN A 291 -0.32 -25.23 -15.60
CA GLN A 291 -0.36 -26.68 -15.36
C GLN A 291 0.91 -27.17 -14.62
N THR A 292 2.07 -26.66 -15.00
CA THR A 292 3.35 -27.01 -14.36
C THR A 292 3.42 -26.50 -12.92
N ASN A 293 3.00 -25.27 -12.65
CA ASN A 293 2.94 -24.71 -11.29
C ASN A 293 2.01 -25.54 -10.39
N LYS A 294 0.82 -25.89 -10.87
CA LYS A 294 -0.11 -26.77 -10.14
C LYS A 294 0.52 -28.10 -9.78
N LEU A 295 1.22 -28.75 -10.72
CA LEU A 295 1.90 -30.01 -10.46
C LEU A 295 2.99 -29.86 -9.39
N ILE A 296 3.79 -28.78 -9.45
CA ILE A 296 4.81 -28.50 -8.44
C ILE A 296 4.19 -28.28 -7.05
N HIS A 297 3.05 -27.58 -6.96
CA HIS A 297 2.35 -27.38 -5.69
C HIS A 297 1.81 -28.68 -5.11
N LEU A 298 1.28 -29.58 -5.96
CA LEU A 298 0.83 -30.91 -5.53
C LEU A 298 1.98 -31.76 -4.98
N LEU A 299 3.14 -31.71 -5.60
CA LEU A 299 4.33 -32.44 -5.16
C LEU A 299 4.96 -31.90 -3.86
N LYS A 300 4.74 -30.61 -3.56
CA LYS A 300 5.25 -29.96 -2.33
C LYS A 300 4.33 -30.09 -1.13
N LYS A 301 3.07 -30.49 -1.28
CA LYS A 301 2.22 -30.79 -0.12
C LYS A 301 2.83 -32.00 0.58
N PRO A 302 3.21 -31.93 1.87
CA PRO A 302 3.64 -33.10 2.60
C PRO A 302 2.51 -34.10 2.54
N SER A 303 2.85 -35.37 2.18
CA SER A 303 1.92 -36.47 2.28
C SER A 303 1.30 -36.48 3.67
N ARG A 304 0.02 -36.15 3.79
CA ARG A 304 -0.71 -36.44 5.03
C ARG A 304 -0.80 -37.98 5.15
N TRP A 305 0.13 -38.54 5.94
CA TRP A 305 -0.01 -39.83 6.58
C TRP A 305 0.06 -39.64 8.06
#